data_5fbbcd4741105b1d501839321d570c81
#
_entry.id   5fbbcd4741105b1d501839321d570c81
#
_cell.length_a   1.000
_cell.length_b   1.000
_cell.length_c   1.000
_cell.angle_alpha   90.00
_cell.angle_beta   90.00
_cell.angle_gamma   90.00
#
_symmetry.space_group_name_H-M   'P 1'
#
loop_
_entity.id
_entity.type
_entity.pdbx_description
1 polymer ?
#
loop_
_entity_poly.entity_id
_entity_poly.type
_entity_poly.pdbx_seq_one_letter_code
_entity_poly.pdbx_strand_id
1 'polypeptide(L)'
;KIAKFENDVDAFLKRNNSHMHFRNASRQIIIIDDMKTEKLVKFAGELADYIYDKEGVELNIGIDGGDGDMHERYVQAHRAWNAAASEHEQIMCYENMSLELLMSNISVEIKLEYLKKIFKGDDYDEICDSIAMLKAYFNAQGSIQKAADELYIHKNTLQYRISKLKETTGLDVRKPTESPALYLAYSIAEELISENYDLSLLLRGTK
;
A
#
# COMPACT_ATOMS: atom_id res chain seq x y z
N LYS A 1 -5.36 0.15 28.23
CA LYS A 1 -5.82 -0.04 26.83
C LYS A 1 -5.25 -1.33 26.22
N ILE A 2 -3.91 -1.57 26.28
CA ILE A 2 -3.26 -2.74 25.65
C ILE A 2 -3.82 -4.05 26.19
N ALA A 3 -3.90 -4.24 27.51
CA ALA A 3 -4.43 -5.47 28.12
C ALA A 3 -5.90 -5.74 27.76
N LYS A 4 -6.69 -4.70 27.49
CA LYS A 4 -8.07 -4.85 27.04
C LYS A 4 -8.11 -5.37 25.61
N PHE A 5 -7.34 -4.77 24.71
CA PHE A 5 -7.18 -5.23 23.34
C PHE A 5 -6.73 -6.71 23.25
N GLU A 6 -5.72 -7.11 24.05
CA GLU A 6 -5.27 -8.49 24.11
C GLU A 6 -6.37 -9.45 24.58
N ASN A 7 -7.16 -9.04 25.57
CA ASN A 7 -8.30 -9.82 26.05
C ASN A 7 -9.41 -9.96 24.98
N ASP A 8 -9.66 -8.92 24.20
CA ASP A 8 -10.67 -8.98 23.13
C ASP A 8 -10.19 -9.86 21.97
N VAL A 9 -8.91 -9.80 21.59
CA VAL A 9 -8.32 -10.74 20.62
C VAL A 9 -8.42 -12.18 21.13
N ASP A 10 -8.02 -12.45 22.39
CA ASP A 10 -8.10 -13.76 23.01
C ASP A 10 -9.55 -14.30 23.06
N ALA A 11 -10.51 -13.42 23.36
CA ALA A 11 -11.93 -13.77 23.37
C ALA A 11 -12.46 -14.16 21.98
N PHE A 12 -12.02 -13.45 20.94
CA PHE A 12 -12.36 -13.79 19.56
C PHE A 12 -11.76 -15.15 19.16
N LEU A 13 -10.47 -15.35 19.43
CA LEU A 13 -9.76 -16.58 19.06
C LEU A 13 -10.33 -17.82 19.76
N LYS A 14 -10.66 -17.71 21.04
CA LYS A 14 -11.30 -18.82 21.81
C LYS A 14 -12.66 -19.23 21.26
N ARG A 15 -13.43 -18.30 20.68
CA ARG A 15 -14.73 -18.61 20.05
C ARG A 15 -14.56 -19.37 18.74
N ASN A 16 -13.43 -19.21 18.06
CA ASN A 16 -13.16 -19.73 16.72
C ASN A 16 -12.21 -20.95 16.71
N ASN A 17 -12.10 -21.70 17.83
CA ASN A 17 -11.23 -22.86 18.04
C ASN A 17 -9.72 -22.56 18.11
N SER A 18 -9.18 -22.68 19.30
CA SER A 18 -7.78 -22.64 19.76
C SER A 18 -6.70 -22.42 18.72
N HIS A 19 -6.41 -21.17 18.45
CA HIS A 19 -5.21 -20.74 17.75
C HIS A 19 -4.16 -20.29 18.76
N MET A 20 -2.90 -20.55 18.48
CA MET A 20 -1.81 -20.01 19.28
C MET A 20 -1.61 -18.54 18.89
N HIS A 21 -1.56 -17.67 19.86
CA HIS A 21 -1.22 -16.28 19.62
C HIS A 21 -0.28 -15.75 20.71
N PHE A 22 0.52 -14.77 20.34
CA PHE A 22 1.41 -14.08 21.27
C PHE A 22 1.70 -12.66 20.76
N ARG A 23 2.14 -11.83 21.66
CA ARG A 23 2.54 -10.47 21.35
C ARG A 23 4.03 -10.38 21.06
N ASN A 24 4.37 -9.66 20.00
CA ASN A 24 5.72 -9.23 19.68
C ASN A 24 5.74 -7.71 19.49
N ALA A 25 6.26 -6.97 20.47
CA ALA A 25 6.25 -5.50 20.55
C ALA A 25 4.81 -4.93 20.44
N SER A 26 4.48 -4.23 19.37
CA SER A 26 3.16 -3.64 19.11
C SER A 26 2.22 -4.54 18.30
N ARG A 27 2.66 -5.75 17.94
CA ARG A 27 1.95 -6.65 17.02
C ARG A 27 1.42 -7.87 17.74
N GLN A 28 0.27 -8.36 17.28
CA GLN A 28 -0.23 -9.69 17.65
C GLN A 28 0.15 -10.67 16.54
N ILE A 29 0.75 -11.78 16.91
CA ILE A 29 1.07 -12.89 16.02
C ILE A 29 0.06 -13.99 16.30
N ILE A 30 -0.64 -14.43 15.28
CA ILE A 30 -1.65 -15.51 15.37
C ILE A 30 -1.18 -16.64 14.47
N ILE A 31 -1.05 -17.84 15.05
CA ILE A 31 -0.66 -19.05 14.33
C ILE A 31 -1.91 -19.89 14.15
N ILE A 32 -2.25 -20.17 12.91
CA ILE A 32 -3.42 -20.94 12.52
C ILE A 32 -2.94 -22.13 11.69
N ASP A 33 -3.25 -23.33 12.12
CA ASP A 33 -2.90 -24.55 11.42
C ASP A 33 -3.97 -24.92 10.39
N ASP A 34 -3.52 -25.41 9.22
CA ASP A 34 -4.34 -26.07 8.18
C ASP A 34 -5.56 -25.27 7.72
N MET A 35 -5.39 -23.96 7.51
CA MET A 35 -6.43 -23.10 6.96
C MET A 35 -6.02 -22.53 5.60
N LYS A 36 -6.87 -22.71 4.57
CA LYS A 36 -6.64 -22.13 3.24
C LYS A 36 -6.70 -20.61 3.28
N THR A 37 -5.93 -19.94 2.41
CA THR A 37 -5.80 -18.48 2.31
C THR A 37 -7.16 -17.77 2.24
N GLU A 38 -8.11 -18.27 1.45
CA GLU A 38 -9.46 -17.68 1.35
C GLU A 38 -10.21 -17.65 2.70
N LYS A 39 -10.06 -18.70 3.49
CA LYS A 39 -10.66 -18.78 4.84
C LYS A 39 -9.89 -17.90 5.83
N LEU A 40 -8.56 -17.81 5.69
CA LEU A 40 -7.72 -16.91 6.50
C LEU A 40 -8.10 -15.46 6.28
N VAL A 41 -8.31 -15.05 5.03
CA VAL A 41 -8.77 -13.70 4.69
C VAL A 41 -10.12 -13.39 5.33
N LYS A 42 -11.07 -14.32 5.22
CA LYS A 42 -12.39 -14.17 5.86
C LYS A 42 -12.27 -14.06 7.37
N PHE A 43 -11.49 -14.95 8.00
CA PHE A 43 -11.24 -14.94 9.44
C PHE A 43 -10.56 -13.64 9.90
N ALA A 44 -9.60 -13.14 9.13
CA ALA A 44 -8.92 -11.87 9.39
C ALA A 44 -9.90 -10.68 9.32
N GLY A 45 -10.81 -10.68 8.34
CA GLY A 45 -11.88 -9.67 8.23
C GLY A 45 -12.82 -9.71 9.43
N GLU A 46 -13.29 -10.89 9.81
CA GLU A 46 -14.15 -11.06 11.00
C GLU A 46 -13.46 -10.62 12.31
N LEU A 47 -12.15 -10.85 12.44
CA LEU A 47 -11.36 -10.36 13.56
C LEU A 47 -11.25 -8.83 13.54
N ALA A 48 -10.96 -8.26 12.39
CA ALA A 48 -10.82 -6.81 12.24
C ALA A 48 -12.12 -6.09 12.57
N ASP A 49 -13.25 -6.57 12.04
CA ASP A 49 -14.58 -6.03 12.32
C ASP A 49 -14.93 -6.15 13.83
N TYR A 50 -14.65 -7.31 14.43
CA TYR A 50 -14.89 -7.52 15.87
C TYR A 50 -14.09 -6.54 16.75
N ILE A 51 -12.82 -6.31 16.43
CA ILE A 51 -11.97 -5.36 17.16
C ILE A 51 -12.42 -3.93 16.93
N TYR A 52 -12.80 -3.58 15.70
CA TYR A 52 -13.33 -2.26 15.40
C TYR A 52 -14.61 -1.95 16.22
N ASP A 53 -15.54 -2.89 16.28
CA ASP A 53 -16.77 -2.76 17.04
C ASP A 53 -16.53 -2.62 18.56
N LYS A 54 -15.48 -3.24 19.09
CA LYS A 54 -15.15 -3.23 20.52
C LYS A 54 -14.31 -2.06 20.97
N GLU A 55 -13.34 -1.68 20.16
CA GLU A 55 -12.26 -0.75 20.54
C GLU A 55 -12.24 0.52 19.67
N GLY A 56 -12.94 0.54 18.53
CA GLY A 56 -12.87 1.62 17.54
C GLY A 56 -11.50 1.73 16.89
N VAL A 57 -10.77 0.61 16.77
CA VAL A 57 -9.40 0.55 16.24
C VAL A 57 -9.42 -0.20 14.93
N GLU A 58 -8.91 0.42 13.88
CA GLU A 58 -8.64 -0.23 12.60
C GLU A 58 -7.37 -1.07 12.70
N LEU A 59 -7.41 -2.30 12.17
CA LEU A 59 -6.27 -3.21 12.12
C LEU A 59 -5.74 -3.33 10.69
N ASN A 60 -4.42 -3.36 10.57
CA ASN A 60 -3.77 -3.87 9.37
C ASN A 60 -3.30 -5.30 9.65
N ILE A 61 -3.62 -6.22 8.76
CA ILE A 61 -3.35 -7.65 8.93
C ILE A 61 -2.57 -8.16 7.73
N GLY A 62 -1.43 -8.78 8.00
CA GLY A 62 -0.63 -9.48 7.00
C GLY A 62 -0.78 -10.99 7.16
N ILE A 63 -1.02 -11.70 6.06
CA ILE A 63 -1.15 -13.15 5.98
C ILE A 63 0.04 -13.71 5.20
N ASP A 64 0.67 -14.77 5.71
CA ASP A 64 1.77 -15.46 5.02
C ASP A 64 1.32 -16.22 3.77
N GLY A 65 2.27 -16.72 2.99
CA GLY A 65 2.00 -17.46 1.74
C GLY A 65 1.75 -18.96 1.94
N GLY A 66 1.73 -19.44 3.18
CA GLY A 66 1.47 -20.85 3.49
C GLY A 66 2.67 -21.80 3.34
N ASP A 67 3.68 -21.43 2.56
CA ASP A 67 4.87 -22.22 2.29
C ASP A 67 6.07 -21.78 3.14
N GLY A 68 6.94 -22.74 3.44
CA GLY A 68 8.16 -22.52 4.20
C GLY A 68 8.09 -22.89 5.67
N ASP A 69 9.21 -22.72 6.36
CA ASP A 69 9.26 -22.94 7.82
C ASP A 69 8.60 -21.79 8.60
N MET A 70 8.51 -21.91 9.91
CA MET A 70 7.86 -20.92 10.78
C MET A 70 8.52 -19.54 10.69
N HIS A 71 9.83 -19.49 10.48
CA HIS A 71 10.55 -18.22 10.35
C HIS A 71 10.25 -17.55 9.02
N GLU A 72 10.27 -18.30 7.93
CA GLU A 72 9.93 -17.82 6.60
C GLU A 72 8.50 -17.30 6.55
N ARG A 73 7.54 -18.05 7.08
CA ARG A 73 6.13 -17.65 7.17
C ARG A 73 5.95 -16.38 8.01
N TYR A 74 6.67 -16.25 9.13
CA TYR A 74 6.66 -15.01 9.91
C TYR A 74 7.17 -13.81 9.11
N VAL A 75 8.27 -13.98 8.36
CA VAL A 75 8.82 -12.92 7.50
C VAL A 75 7.84 -12.54 6.40
N GLN A 76 7.18 -13.51 5.79
CA GLN A 76 6.15 -13.29 4.76
C GLN A 76 4.96 -12.49 5.32
N ALA A 77 4.38 -12.94 6.45
CA ALA A 77 3.28 -12.24 7.11
C ALA A 77 3.67 -10.81 7.53
N HIS A 78 4.91 -10.62 8.00
CA HIS A 78 5.41 -9.31 8.37
C HIS A 78 5.55 -8.37 7.17
N ARG A 79 6.02 -8.86 6.01
CA ARG A 79 6.07 -8.08 4.77
C ARG A 79 4.66 -7.69 4.30
N ALA A 80 3.73 -8.65 4.32
CA ALA A 80 2.34 -8.40 3.98
C ALA A 80 1.69 -7.36 4.93
N TRP A 81 1.98 -7.43 6.24
CA TRP A 81 1.51 -6.45 7.21
C TRP A 81 2.06 -5.04 6.93
N ASN A 82 3.36 -4.91 6.59
CA ASN A 82 3.94 -3.63 6.22
C ASN A 82 3.26 -3.04 4.97
N ALA A 83 3.03 -3.87 3.93
CA ALA A 83 2.35 -3.45 2.73
C ALA A 83 0.90 -3.01 3.01
N ALA A 84 0.14 -3.77 3.82
CA ALA A 84 -1.21 -3.39 4.22
C ALA A 84 -1.24 -2.02 4.91
N ALA A 85 -0.28 -1.74 5.79
CA ALA A 85 -0.17 -0.45 6.47
C ALA A 85 0.18 0.70 5.52
N SER A 86 1.06 0.46 4.54
CA SER A 86 1.49 1.47 3.55
C SER A 86 0.40 1.79 2.54
N GLU A 87 -0.38 0.80 2.11
CA GLU A 87 -1.41 0.94 1.09
C GLU A 87 -2.79 1.28 1.66
N HIS A 88 -2.90 1.45 2.99
CA HIS A 88 -4.17 1.64 3.70
C HIS A 88 -5.17 0.50 3.45
N GLU A 89 -4.65 -0.69 3.20
CA GLU A 89 -5.44 -1.92 3.07
C GLU A 89 -5.61 -2.56 4.44
N GLN A 90 -6.80 -3.10 4.70
CA GLN A 90 -7.04 -3.78 5.97
C GLN A 90 -6.32 -5.12 6.04
N ILE A 91 -6.29 -5.87 4.93
CA ILE A 91 -5.72 -7.22 4.86
C ILE A 91 -4.87 -7.36 3.60
N MET A 92 -3.63 -7.79 3.77
CA MET A 92 -2.74 -8.14 2.67
C MET A 92 -2.27 -9.59 2.80
N CYS A 93 -2.32 -10.33 1.69
CA CYS A 93 -1.77 -11.69 1.62
C CYS A 93 -0.43 -11.67 0.87
N TYR A 94 0.58 -12.32 1.41
CA TYR A 94 1.90 -12.41 0.79
C TYR A 94 1.84 -13.01 -0.63
N GLU A 95 0.96 -13.99 -0.86
CA GLU A 95 0.74 -14.59 -2.18
C GLU A 95 0.33 -13.57 -3.26
N ASN A 96 -0.35 -12.50 -2.86
CA ASN A 96 -0.84 -11.48 -3.78
C ASN A 96 0.15 -10.33 -3.99
N MET A 97 1.24 -10.32 -3.22
CA MET A 97 2.26 -9.28 -3.32
C MET A 97 3.13 -9.52 -4.57
N SER A 98 3.34 -8.49 -5.33
CA SER A 98 4.23 -8.49 -6.50
C SER A 98 5.20 -7.31 -6.47
N LEU A 99 4.72 -6.11 -6.77
CA LEU A 99 5.53 -4.90 -6.74
C LEU A 99 5.93 -4.51 -5.31
N GLU A 100 5.05 -4.71 -4.35
CA GLU A 100 5.24 -4.43 -2.91
C GLU A 100 6.45 -5.18 -2.33
N LEU A 101 6.71 -6.41 -2.82
CA LEU A 101 7.92 -7.17 -2.45
C LEU A 101 9.21 -6.49 -2.89
N LEU A 102 9.20 -5.85 -4.05
CA LEU A 102 10.34 -5.09 -4.55
C LEU A 102 10.47 -3.78 -3.81
N MET A 103 9.34 -3.07 -3.64
CA MET A 103 9.29 -1.76 -3.00
C MET A 103 9.80 -1.77 -1.57
N SER A 104 9.43 -2.78 -0.78
CA SER A 104 9.85 -2.92 0.62
C SER A 104 11.35 -3.14 0.81
N ASN A 105 12.07 -3.50 -0.25
CA ASN A 105 13.53 -3.70 -0.24
C ASN A 105 14.33 -2.51 -0.82
N ILE A 106 13.65 -1.47 -1.29
CA ILE A 106 14.29 -0.26 -1.83
C ILE A 106 14.39 0.78 -0.71
N SER A 107 15.59 1.30 -0.48
CA SER A 107 15.77 2.34 0.54
C SER A 107 15.07 3.64 0.17
N VAL A 108 14.71 4.43 1.19
CA VAL A 108 14.03 5.73 0.99
C VAL A 108 14.88 6.67 0.12
N GLU A 109 16.21 6.63 0.25
CA GLU A 109 17.11 7.44 -0.54
C GLU A 109 17.00 7.12 -2.04
N ILE A 110 16.95 5.83 -2.40
CA ILE A 110 16.79 5.38 -3.79
C ILE A 110 15.40 5.73 -4.31
N LYS A 111 14.36 5.59 -3.51
CA LYS A 111 12.99 5.99 -3.83
C LYS A 111 12.92 7.48 -4.16
N LEU A 112 13.52 8.32 -3.34
CA LEU A 112 13.59 9.77 -3.57
C LEU A 112 14.41 10.15 -4.80
N GLU A 113 15.55 9.48 -5.01
CA GLU A 113 16.36 9.69 -6.21
C GLU A 113 15.55 9.34 -7.48
N TYR A 114 14.78 8.26 -7.42
CA TYR A 114 13.90 7.86 -8.51
C TYR A 114 12.83 8.91 -8.81
N LEU A 115 12.12 9.41 -7.80
CA LEU A 115 11.12 10.47 -7.99
C LEU A 115 11.74 11.74 -8.58
N LYS A 116 12.89 12.19 -8.08
CA LYS A 116 13.62 13.34 -8.62
C LYS A 116 14.05 13.14 -10.07
N LYS A 117 14.37 11.90 -10.45
CA LYS A 117 14.74 11.56 -11.82
C LYS A 117 13.55 11.58 -12.77
N ILE A 118 12.37 11.13 -12.32
CA ILE A 118 11.13 11.12 -13.13
C ILE A 118 10.58 12.55 -13.25
N PHE A 119 10.38 13.26 -12.15
CA PHE A 119 9.75 14.58 -12.09
C PHE A 119 10.80 15.72 -12.14
N LYS A 120 11.65 15.70 -13.15
CA LYS A 120 12.74 16.69 -13.32
C LYS A 120 12.20 18.10 -13.50
N GLY A 121 12.54 18.98 -12.58
CA GLY A 121 12.27 20.41 -12.70
C GLY A 121 10.84 20.83 -12.41
N ASP A 122 9.95 19.90 -12.08
CA ASP A 122 8.61 20.21 -11.62
C ASP A 122 8.67 20.76 -10.18
N ASP A 123 7.80 21.71 -9.88
CA ASP A 123 7.63 22.11 -8.49
C ASP A 123 6.81 21.05 -7.73
N TYR A 124 6.78 21.19 -6.41
CA TYR A 124 6.11 20.21 -5.55
C TYR A 124 4.60 20.08 -5.86
N ASP A 125 3.92 21.19 -6.14
CA ASP A 125 2.48 21.19 -6.42
C ASP A 125 2.19 20.49 -7.75
N GLU A 126 3.04 20.70 -8.77
CA GLU A 126 2.96 19.98 -10.05
C GLU A 126 3.22 18.47 -9.89
N ILE A 127 4.15 18.07 -9.00
CA ILE A 127 4.39 16.67 -8.69
C ILE A 127 3.18 16.05 -8.02
N CYS A 128 2.59 16.70 -7.02
CA CYS A 128 1.37 16.21 -6.34
C CYS A 128 0.19 16.06 -7.31
N ASP A 129 -0.02 17.04 -8.18
CA ASP A 129 -1.04 16.99 -9.23
C ASP A 129 -0.81 15.82 -10.18
N SER A 130 0.45 15.55 -10.53
CA SER A 130 0.84 14.44 -11.41
C SER A 130 0.62 13.09 -10.74
N ILE A 131 0.95 12.95 -9.46
CA ILE A 131 0.71 11.73 -8.67
C ILE A 131 -0.79 11.44 -8.56
N ALA A 132 -1.61 12.45 -8.20
CA ALA A 132 -3.06 12.29 -8.11
C ALA A 132 -3.68 11.89 -9.46
N MET A 133 -3.20 12.49 -10.57
CA MET A 133 -3.62 12.15 -11.91
C MET A 133 -3.21 10.71 -12.30
N LEU A 134 -1.99 10.29 -12.00
CA LEU A 134 -1.52 8.93 -12.27
C LEU A 134 -2.32 7.91 -11.48
N LYS A 135 -2.61 8.17 -10.21
CA LYS A 135 -3.48 7.35 -9.36
C LYS A 135 -4.83 7.11 -10.02
N ALA A 136 -5.54 8.18 -10.35
CA ALA A 136 -6.85 8.08 -10.99
C ALA A 136 -6.78 7.36 -12.35
N TYR A 137 -5.72 7.59 -13.14
CA TYR A 137 -5.54 6.94 -14.43
C TYR A 137 -5.34 5.42 -14.29
N PHE A 138 -4.50 4.98 -13.36
CA PHE A 138 -4.25 3.56 -13.14
C PHE A 138 -5.45 2.86 -12.48
N ASN A 139 -6.12 3.47 -11.51
CA ASN A 139 -7.35 2.95 -10.90
C ASN A 139 -8.46 2.79 -11.95
N ALA A 140 -8.57 3.73 -12.88
CA ALA A 140 -9.48 3.66 -14.02
C ALA A 140 -9.04 2.69 -15.13
N GLN A 141 -7.97 1.90 -14.93
CA GLN A 141 -7.41 0.97 -15.91
C GLN A 141 -7.13 1.63 -17.29
N GLY A 142 -6.62 2.86 -17.27
CA GLY A 142 -6.30 3.63 -18.45
C GLY A 142 -7.49 4.33 -19.12
N SER A 143 -8.69 4.24 -18.56
CA SER A 143 -9.88 4.92 -19.08
C SER A 143 -9.84 6.41 -18.77
N ILE A 144 -9.60 7.24 -19.78
CA ILE A 144 -9.54 8.71 -19.63
C ILE A 144 -10.87 9.27 -19.07
N GLN A 145 -12.02 8.73 -19.51
CA GLN A 145 -13.30 9.20 -19.02
C GLN A 145 -13.48 8.91 -17.53
N LYS A 146 -13.25 7.66 -17.10
CA LYS A 146 -13.39 7.28 -15.70
C LYS A 146 -12.39 8.02 -14.77
N ALA A 147 -11.14 8.17 -15.22
CA ALA A 147 -10.15 8.92 -14.48
C ALA A 147 -10.49 10.41 -14.35
N ALA A 148 -11.06 11.02 -15.40
CA ALA A 148 -11.53 12.40 -15.36
C ALA A 148 -12.72 12.57 -14.41
N ASP A 149 -13.65 11.62 -14.41
CA ASP A 149 -14.82 11.59 -13.51
C ASP A 149 -14.35 11.46 -12.04
N GLU A 150 -13.38 10.59 -11.75
CA GLU A 150 -12.79 10.42 -10.41
C GLU A 150 -12.12 11.70 -9.90
N LEU A 151 -11.46 12.45 -10.79
CA LEU A 151 -10.82 13.73 -10.48
C LEU A 151 -11.77 14.93 -10.53
N TYR A 152 -13.05 14.73 -10.84
CA TYR A 152 -14.03 15.81 -11.01
C TYR A 152 -13.61 16.86 -12.05
N ILE A 153 -12.95 16.45 -13.15
CA ILE A 153 -12.51 17.32 -14.23
C ILE A 153 -13.06 16.85 -15.59
N HIS A 154 -13.03 17.74 -16.59
CA HIS A 154 -13.39 17.35 -17.94
C HIS A 154 -12.30 16.46 -18.58
N LYS A 155 -12.70 15.48 -19.40
CA LYS A 155 -11.76 14.57 -20.10
C LYS A 155 -10.66 15.30 -20.90
N ASN A 156 -10.98 16.43 -21.51
CA ASN A 156 -9.99 17.22 -22.25
C ASN A 156 -8.94 17.84 -21.32
N THR A 157 -9.33 18.20 -20.11
CA THR A 157 -8.40 18.70 -19.08
C THR A 157 -7.43 17.59 -18.65
N LEU A 158 -7.95 16.36 -18.47
CA LEU A 158 -7.10 15.21 -18.16
C LEU A 158 -6.14 14.89 -19.31
N GLN A 159 -6.61 14.91 -20.57
CA GLN A 159 -5.76 14.71 -21.74
C GLN A 159 -4.64 15.76 -21.83
N TYR A 160 -4.97 17.01 -21.54
CA TYR A 160 -3.97 18.08 -21.46
C TYR A 160 -2.93 17.81 -20.36
N ARG A 161 -3.36 17.44 -19.15
CA ARG A 161 -2.46 17.11 -18.03
C ARG A 161 -1.54 15.93 -18.37
N ILE A 162 -2.06 14.87 -19.00
CA ILE A 162 -1.25 13.72 -19.47
C ILE A 162 -0.23 14.18 -20.52
N SER A 163 -0.60 15.07 -21.43
CA SER A 163 0.33 15.61 -22.43
C SER A 163 1.42 16.47 -21.79
N LYS A 164 1.06 17.29 -20.80
CA LYS A 164 2.00 18.09 -20.01
C LYS A 164 2.98 17.18 -19.25
N LEU A 165 2.49 16.14 -18.57
CA LEU A 165 3.32 15.15 -17.87
C LEU A 165 4.34 14.51 -18.84
N LYS A 166 3.89 14.15 -20.05
CA LYS A 166 4.79 13.60 -21.08
C LYS A 166 5.87 14.59 -21.50
N GLU A 167 5.54 15.88 -21.62
CA GLU A 167 6.51 16.93 -22.00
C GLU A 167 7.57 17.12 -20.91
N THR A 168 7.18 17.11 -19.63
CA THR A 168 8.09 17.32 -18.50
C THR A 168 8.93 16.07 -18.19
N THR A 169 8.32 14.89 -18.17
CA THR A 169 9.01 13.63 -17.80
C THR A 169 9.68 12.91 -18.98
N GLY A 170 9.21 13.18 -20.21
CA GLY A 170 9.57 12.40 -21.41
C GLY A 170 8.86 11.05 -21.52
N LEU A 171 7.94 10.72 -20.59
CA LEU A 171 7.26 9.43 -20.50
C LEU A 171 5.75 9.58 -20.79
N ASP A 172 5.22 8.71 -21.64
CA ASP A 172 3.79 8.66 -21.96
C ASP A 172 3.10 7.50 -21.22
N VAL A 173 2.24 7.82 -20.26
CA VAL A 173 1.51 6.84 -19.45
C VAL A 173 0.65 5.87 -20.28
N ARG A 174 0.33 6.23 -21.52
CA ARG A 174 -0.46 5.41 -22.45
C ARG A 174 0.38 4.35 -23.17
N LYS A 175 1.71 4.44 -23.11
CA LYS A 175 2.61 3.50 -23.77
C LYS A 175 3.05 2.39 -22.83
N PRO A 176 2.82 1.11 -23.17
CA PRO A 176 3.17 -0.02 -22.32
C PRO A 176 4.65 -0.09 -21.91
N THR A 177 5.56 0.45 -22.74
CA THR A 177 7.01 0.48 -22.45
C THR A 177 7.44 1.62 -21.52
N GLU A 178 6.63 2.67 -21.37
CA GLU A 178 6.93 3.88 -20.59
C GLU A 178 6.06 3.95 -19.32
N SER A 179 4.83 3.44 -19.40
CA SER A 179 3.85 3.43 -18.31
C SER A 179 4.36 2.78 -17.01
N PRO A 180 5.13 1.68 -17.01
CA PRO A 180 5.63 1.07 -15.79
C PRO A 180 6.51 2.00 -14.95
N ALA A 181 7.30 2.87 -15.59
CA ALA A 181 8.13 3.83 -14.87
C ALA A 181 7.28 4.88 -14.13
N LEU A 182 6.20 5.33 -14.74
CA LEU A 182 5.25 6.26 -14.12
C LEU A 182 4.40 5.58 -13.03
N TYR A 183 4.04 4.31 -13.22
CA TYR A 183 3.36 3.51 -12.21
C TYR A 183 4.24 3.34 -10.97
N LEU A 184 5.52 2.99 -11.15
CA LEU A 184 6.47 2.86 -10.05
C LEU A 184 6.68 4.21 -9.32
N ALA A 185 6.77 5.32 -10.05
CA ALA A 185 6.90 6.63 -9.44
C ALA A 185 5.68 7.01 -8.59
N TYR A 186 4.48 6.73 -9.09
CA TYR A 186 3.24 6.90 -8.35
C TYR A 186 3.22 6.04 -7.09
N SER A 187 3.51 4.74 -7.20
CA SER A 187 3.51 3.79 -6.06
C SER A 187 4.53 4.19 -4.99
N ILE A 188 5.72 4.62 -5.37
CA ILE A 188 6.74 5.15 -4.46
C ILE A 188 6.23 6.39 -3.71
N ALA A 189 5.61 7.32 -4.42
CA ALA A 189 5.10 8.53 -3.81
C ALA A 189 3.99 8.25 -2.80
N GLU A 190 3.03 7.39 -3.13
CA GLU A 190 1.94 6.97 -2.22
C GLU A 190 2.49 6.29 -0.97
N GLU A 191 3.46 5.38 -1.12
CA GLU A 191 4.10 4.71 0.02
C GLU A 191 4.78 5.73 0.96
N LEU A 192 5.60 6.64 0.42
CA LEU A 192 6.28 7.66 1.23
C LEU A 192 5.28 8.60 1.93
N ILE A 193 4.18 8.97 1.27
CA ILE A 193 3.10 9.76 1.89
C ILE A 193 2.44 8.97 3.03
N SER A 194 2.14 7.70 2.84
CA SER A 194 1.52 6.84 3.87
C SER A 194 2.41 6.66 5.10
N GLU A 195 3.72 6.64 4.91
CA GLU A 195 4.73 6.57 5.97
C GLU A 195 5.00 7.95 6.65
N ASN A 196 4.19 8.98 6.32
CA ASN A 196 4.31 10.34 6.83
C ASN A 196 5.62 11.07 6.44
N TYR A 197 6.23 10.69 5.33
CA TYR A 197 7.32 11.50 4.77
C TYR A 197 6.78 12.78 4.15
N ASP A 198 7.37 13.91 4.51
CA ASP A 198 7.06 15.19 3.87
C ASP A 198 7.81 15.30 2.52
N LEU A 199 7.14 14.87 1.45
CA LEU A 199 7.71 14.94 0.10
C LEU A 199 8.08 16.37 -0.30
N SER A 200 7.43 17.40 0.27
CA SER A 200 7.74 18.79 -0.04
C SER A 200 9.14 19.18 0.42
N LEU A 201 9.59 18.66 1.56
CA LEU A 201 10.94 18.86 2.07
C LEU A 201 11.97 18.00 1.33
N LEU A 202 11.57 16.75 1.00
CA LEU A 202 12.48 15.77 0.42
C LEU A 202 12.74 15.98 -1.08
N LEU A 203 11.74 16.48 -1.81
CA LEU A 203 11.86 16.76 -3.26
C LEU A 203 12.39 18.17 -3.54
N ARG A 204 12.16 19.14 -2.66
CA ARG A 204 12.85 20.43 -2.71
C ARG A 204 14.33 20.17 -2.45
N GLY A 205 15.09 19.96 -3.50
CA GLY A 205 16.54 19.77 -3.39
C GLY A 205 17.16 20.89 -2.56
N THR A 206 18.04 20.54 -1.62
CA THR A 206 19.07 21.45 -1.09
C THR A 206 19.76 22.11 -2.29
N LYS A 207 19.48 23.42 -2.48
CA LYS A 207 20.23 24.27 -3.40
C LYS A 207 21.68 24.32 -2.98
#